data_255787bf887e5c31b17be2f72960ee16
#
_entry.id   255787bf887e5c31b17be2f72960ee16
#
_cell.length_a   1.000
_cell.length_b   1.000
_cell.length_c   1.000
_cell.angle_alpha   90.00
_cell.angle_beta   90.00
_cell.angle_gamma   90.00
#
_symmetry.space_group_name_H-M   'P 1'
#
loop_
_entity.id
_entity.type
_entity.pdbx_description
1 polymer ?
#
loop_
_entity_poly.entity_id
_entity_poly.type
_entity_poly.pdbx_seq_one_letter_code
_entity_poly.pdbx_strand_id
1 'polypeptide(L)'
;IAKVDGAASSQSFEVVRSKDANADFTEQQTLKFYNDREKAKVGVYKVDRETGKYLAGAVFNLYTADDIYSVDGKLLFAAGELVATSPETGADGYTYFDCDVPIRGEYYGRSIRKDATTNSGNYIVKELRAPLGYYVNEEPMEVTFTYDGQAVMVLDNTCSNKPTEMWVSKRDLTNDEELPGATLAIKDTDGNTVTTWVSTDEPHRVTGLHFGESYTLTEIRAADGYALADNIMFRLIQKSDRDGNPLEECEVYYLTTKNILFWKWDDWKLLDDATVIMQDDITKVQISKKDLTTKEELPGAELVIKDKDGKEIDRWISTNEPHYVEKMPAGDYTLTEITAPHGYKVAESIDFTVLPTGEIQTVVMKDAREDTPTPTPDNTPTPDHTPQPTPNTTPAPTPVPAAPTATPTPLLTIPKTGDNSSLGLLLAIAGISLAGLAVLVHKSARR
;
A
#
# COMPACT_ATOMS: atom_id res chain seq x y z
N ILE A 1 43.04 -42.61 -22.93
CA ILE A 1 43.45 -42.64 -21.51
C ILE A 1 42.74 -41.44 -20.87
N ALA A 2 41.70 -41.70 -20.12
CA ALA A 2 41.06 -40.66 -19.36
C ALA A 2 41.97 -40.25 -18.18
N LYS A 3 42.12 -38.96 -17.93
CA LYS A 3 42.77 -38.43 -16.74
C LYS A 3 41.72 -37.95 -15.77
N VAL A 4 41.77 -38.47 -14.56
CA VAL A 4 41.03 -37.91 -13.43
C VAL A 4 42.05 -37.13 -12.61
N ASP A 5 41.77 -35.87 -12.33
CA ASP A 5 42.66 -34.95 -11.59
C ASP A 5 44.12 -34.87 -12.11
N GLY A 6 44.29 -34.88 -13.43
CA GLY A 6 45.61 -34.78 -14.05
C GLY A 6 46.48 -36.04 -13.99
N ALA A 7 46.02 -37.09 -13.34
CA ALA A 7 46.70 -38.38 -13.30
C ALA A 7 46.14 -39.32 -14.38
N ALA A 8 47.02 -40.03 -15.09
CA ALA A 8 46.59 -41.08 -16.01
C ALA A 8 46.01 -42.25 -15.21
N SER A 9 44.73 -42.59 -15.43
CA SER A 9 44.16 -43.81 -14.90
C SER A 9 44.72 -44.99 -15.71
N SER A 10 45.63 -45.75 -15.12
CA SER A 10 46.13 -46.97 -15.71
C SER A 10 46.02 -48.10 -14.68
N GLN A 11 45.60 -49.27 -15.16
CA GLN A 11 45.68 -50.48 -14.38
C GLN A 11 46.67 -51.40 -15.07
N SER A 12 47.66 -51.89 -14.30
CA SER A 12 48.58 -52.93 -14.77
C SER A 12 48.06 -54.28 -14.34
N PHE A 13 48.15 -55.24 -15.23
CA PHE A 13 47.84 -56.63 -14.97
C PHE A 13 48.93 -57.51 -15.53
N GLU A 14 49.16 -58.62 -14.86
CA GLU A 14 50.10 -59.62 -15.28
C GLU A 14 49.39 -60.88 -15.79
N VAL A 15 49.74 -61.29 -16.99
CA VAL A 15 49.25 -62.55 -17.51
C VAL A 15 50.29 -63.57 -17.23
N VAL A 16 50.05 -64.43 -16.25
CA VAL A 16 50.98 -65.51 -15.89
C VAL A 16 50.62 -66.73 -16.72
N ARG A 17 51.59 -67.24 -17.49
CA ARG A 17 51.44 -68.48 -18.24
C ARG A 17 51.49 -69.68 -17.28
N SER A 18 50.46 -70.47 -17.22
CA SER A 18 50.53 -71.74 -16.50
C SER A 18 51.54 -72.64 -17.11
N LYS A 19 52.31 -73.27 -16.25
CA LYS A 19 53.28 -74.33 -16.66
C LYS A 19 52.60 -75.62 -16.97
N ASP A 20 51.32 -75.78 -16.72
CA ASP A 20 50.56 -76.95 -16.96
C ASP A 20 49.97 -76.91 -18.39
N ALA A 21 50.37 -77.83 -19.25
CA ALA A 21 49.97 -77.85 -20.67
C ALA A 21 48.47 -78.13 -20.89
N ASN A 22 47.69 -78.48 -19.87
CA ASN A 22 46.27 -78.71 -19.88
C ASN A 22 45.44 -77.69 -19.07
N ALA A 23 46.06 -76.60 -18.67
CA ALA A 23 45.33 -75.55 -17.92
C ALA A 23 44.32 -74.88 -18.86
N ASP A 24 43.04 -75.03 -18.54
CA ASP A 24 41.97 -74.40 -19.24
C ASP A 24 41.98 -72.88 -18.85
N PHE A 25 42.15 -72.03 -19.83
CA PHE A 25 42.22 -70.56 -19.63
C PHE A 25 40.79 -70.01 -19.53
N THR A 26 40.04 -70.49 -18.58
CA THR A 26 38.63 -70.13 -18.41
C THR A 26 38.40 -69.01 -17.38
N GLU A 27 39.43 -68.56 -16.71
CA GLU A 27 39.29 -67.43 -15.81
C GLU A 27 39.32 -66.10 -16.59
N GLN A 28 38.12 -65.57 -16.84
CA GLN A 28 37.94 -64.24 -17.41
C GLN A 28 38.24 -63.18 -16.33
N GLN A 29 39.35 -62.46 -16.46
CA GLN A 29 39.59 -61.32 -15.61
C GLN A 29 38.88 -60.10 -16.17
N THR A 30 37.99 -59.50 -15.36
CA THR A 30 37.26 -58.31 -15.74
C THR A 30 37.94 -57.08 -15.14
N LEU A 31 38.50 -56.22 -15.96
CA LEU A 31 39.02 -54.93 -15.57
C LEU A 31 37.92 -53.91 -15.67
N LYS A 32 37.65 -53.22 -14.59
CA LYS A 32 36.66 -52.14 -14.55
C LYS A 32 37.40 -50.82 -14.51
N PHE A 33 37.14 -49.97 -15.48
CA PHE A 33 37.59 -48.58 -15.50
C PHE A 33 36.38 -47.70 -15.19
N TYR A 34 36.57 -46.73 -14.30
CA TYR A 34 35.60 -45.73 -13.95
C TYR A 34 36.12 -44.39 -14.45
N ASN A 35 35.29 -43.69 -15.21
CA ASN A 35 35.54 -42.31 -15.62
C ASN A 35 34.49 -41.45 -14.97
N ASP A 36 34.93 -40.39 -14.31
CA ASP A 36 34.02 -39.32 -13.92
C ASP A 36 33.67 -38.51 -15.16
N ARG A 37 32.42 -38.06 -15.21
CA ARG A 37 32.01 -37.09 -16.23
C ARG A 37 32.59 -35.73 -15.88
N GLU A 38 32.99 -34.98 -16.90
CA GLU A 38 33.33 -33.59 -16.73
C GLU A 38 32.05 -32.83 -16.39
N LYS A 39 32.14 -31.97 -15.37
CA LYS A 39 31.03 -31.15 -14.92
C LYS A 39 31.05 -29.81 -15.65
N ALA A 40 29.93 -29.43 -16.23
CA ALA A 40 29.72 -28.12 -16.78
C ALA A 40 28.91 -27.27 -15.77
N LYS A 41 29.25 -26.00 -15.67
CA LYS A 41 28.57 -25.03 -14.85
C LYS A 41 28.06 -23.89 -15.71
N VAL A 42 26.78 -23.57 -15.57
CA VAL A 42 26.23 -22.33 -16.08
C VAL A 42 26.07 -21.41 -14.89
N GLY A 43 26.74 -20.28 -14.91
CA GLY A 43 26.59 -19.22 -13.94
C GLY A 43 25.56 -18.20 -14.42
N VAL A 44 24.81 -17.62 -13.48
CA VAL A 44 23.88 -16.53 -13.74
C VAL A 44 24.11 -15.44 -12.71
N TYR A 45 24.42 -14.24 -13.20
CA TYR A 45 24.37 -13.01 -12.42
C TYR A 45 23.01 -12.38 -12.56
N LYS A 46 22.37 -12.10 -11.44
CA LYS A 46 21.10 -11.42 -11.35
C LYS A 46 21.30 -9.96 -11.00
N VAL A 47 20.75 -9.07 -11.81
CA VAL A 47 20.88 -7.61 -11.62
C VAL A 47 19.56 -6.89 -11.76
N ASP A 48 19.46 -5.77 -11.08
CA ASP A 48 18.40 -4.79 -11.28
C ASP A 48 18.60 -4.08 -12.63
N ARG A 49 17.56 -4.03 -13.44
CA ARG A 49 17.61 -3.47 -14.80
C ARG A 49 17.88 -1.96 -14.82
N GLU A 50 17.43 -1.23 -13.79
CA GLU A 50 17.56 0.22 -13.74
C GLU A 50 18.88 0.67 -13.13
N THR A 51 19.34 -0.04 -12.11
CA THR A 51 20.51 0.38 -11.30
C THR A 51 21.77 -0.46 -11.55
N GLY A 52 21.62 -1.64 -12.15
CA GLY A 52 22.71 -2.61 -12.33
C GLY A 52 23.16 -3.29 -11.03
N LYS A 53 22.48 -3.08 -9.91
CA LYS A 53 22.83 -3.72 -8.63
C LYS A 53 22.53 -5.21 -8.65
N TYR A 54 23.38 -6.00 -7.98
CA TYR A 54 23.17 -7.42 -7.80
C TYR A 54 21.94 -7.72 -6.93
N LEU A 55 21.19 -8.78 -7.31
CA LEU A 55 19.95 -9.17 -6.65
C LEU A 55 20.02 -10.60 -6.13
N ALA A 56 19.70 -10.79 -4.85
CA ALA A 56 19.54 -12.10 -4.21
C ALA A 56 18.12 -12.65 -4.38
N GLY A 57 17.95 -13.99 -4.34
CA GLY A 57 16.66 -14.66 -4.25
C GLY A 57 16.05 -15.11 -5.59
N ALA A 58 16.72 -14.90 -6.73
CA ALA A 58 16.30 -15.44 -8.02
C ALA A 58 16.60 -16.94 -8.13
N VAL A 59 15.76 -17.69 -8.84
CA VAL A 59 15.94 -19.11 -9.15
C VAL A 59 15.75 -19.32 -10.64
N PHE A 60 16.58 -20.16 -11.23
CA PHE A 60 16.57 -20.46 -12.66
C PHE A 60 16.40 -21.96 -12.94
N ASN A 61 15.81 -22.26 -14.07
CA ASN A 61 15.75 -23.60 -14.66
C ASN A 61 16.64 -23.71 -15.89
N LEU A 62 17.35 -24.84 -16.03
CA LEU A 62 18.11 -25.20 -17.21
C LEU A 62 17.35 -26.25 -17.99
N TYR A 63 17.11 -25.99 -19.26
CA TYR A 63 16.43 -26.90 -20.20
C TYR A 63 17.35 -27.27 -21.34
N THR A 64 17.11 -28.43 -21.97
CA THR A 64 17.73 -28.78 -23.25
C THR A 64 17.12 -27.99 -24.38
N ALA A 65 17.95 -27.48 -25.30
CA ALA A 65 17.43 -26.91 -26.55
C ALA A 65 17.10 -27.98 -27.59
N ASP A 66 17.88 -29.07 -27.60
CA ASP A 66 17.78 -30.19 -28.54
C ASP A 66 17.73 -31.51 -27.79
N ASP A 67 17.42 -32.62 -28.51
CA ASP A 67 17.55 -33.97 -27.97
C ASP A 67 19.01 -34.27 -27.60
N ILE A 68 19.22 -34.79 -26.41
CA ILE A 68 20.55 -35.15 -25.88
C ILE A 68 20.68 -36.66 -25.77
N TYR A 69 21.72 -37.19 -26.39
CA TYR A 69 22.00 -38.64 -26.43
C TYR A 69 23.28 -39.00 -25.67
N SER A 70 23.30 -40.18 -25.08
CA SER A 70 24.51 -40.81 -24.54
C SER A 70 25.41 -41.31 -25.67
N VAL A 71 26.66 -41.63 -25.33
CA VAL A 71 27.65 -42.15 -26.28
C VAL A 71 27.19 -43.42 -27.02
N ASP A 72 26.35 -44.24 -26.39
CA ASP A 72 25.75 -45.45 -26.97
C ASP A 72 24.45 -45.18 -27.76
N GLY A 73 24.09 -43.95 -27.92
CA GLY A 73 22.91 -43.52 -28.73
C GLY A 73 21.59 -43.60 -28.02
N LYS A 74 21.56 -43.72 -26.67
CA LYS A 74 20.35 -43.70 -25.88
C LYS A 74 19.96 -42.22 -25.64
N LEU A 75 18.69 -41.90 -25.87
CA LEU A 75 18.15 -40.59 -25.50
C LEU A 75 18.24 -40.39 -23.98
N LEU A 76 18.92 -39.34 -23.55
CA LEU A 76 19.07 -38.93 -22.14
C LEU A 76 18.04 -37.86 -21.77
N PHE A 77 17.84 -36.87 -22.62
CA PHE A 77 16.87 -35.79 -22.49
C PHE A 77 16.25 -35.49 -23.84
N ALA A 78 14.96 -35.28 -23.87
CA ALA A 78 14.27 -34.78 -25.06
C ALA A 78 14.44 -33.23 -25.14
N ALA A 79 14.31 -32.68 -26.33
CA ALA A 79 14.30 -31.23 -26.54
C ALA A 79 13.25 -30.55 -25.63
N GLY A 80 13.63 -29.49 -24.92
CA GLY A 80 12.79 -28.76 -23.99
C GLY A 80 12.61 -29.40 -22.62
N GLU A 81 13.30 -30.50 -22.32
CA GLU A 81 13.22 -31.19 -21.01
C GLU A 81 14.04 -30.44 -19.95
N LEU A 82 13.49 -30.35 -18.72
CA LEU A 82 14.16 -29.76 -17.55
C LEU A 82 15.35 -30.62 -17.13
N VAL A 83 16.54 -30.02 -17.10
CA VAL A 83 17.79 -30.67 -16.69
C VAL A 83 18.08 -30.43 -15.21
N ALA A 84 18.01 -29.18 -14.78
CA ALA A 84 18.32 -28.78 -13.42
C ALA A 84 17.65 -27.46 -13.02
N THR A 85 17.47 -27.27 -11.70
CA THR A 85 17.06 -26.00 -11.11
C THR A 85 18.21 -25.48 -10.27
N SER A 86 18.52 -24.18 -10.37
CA SER A 86 19.62 -23.56 -9.62
C SER A 86 19.23 -23.36 -8.15
N PRO A 87 20.21 -23.23 -7.24
CA PRO A 87 20.00 -22.55 -5.97
C PRO A 87 19.55 -21.10 -6.17
N GLU A 88 19.10 -20.45 -5.09
CA GLU A 88 18.82 -19.00 -5.12
C GLU A 88 20.11 -18.20 -5.34
N THR A 89 20.03 -17.07 -6.04
CA THR A 89 21.14 -16.13 -6.13
C THR A 89 21.49 -15.60 -4.75
N GLY A 90 22.79 -15.53 -4.46
CA GLY A 90 23.32 -14.95 -3.22
C GLY A 90 23.28 -13.42 -3.19
N ALA A 91 23.83 -12.84 -2.12
CA ALA A 91 23.94 -11.38 -1.98
C ALA A 91 24.83 -10.72 -3.04
N ASP A 92 25.70 -11.50 -3.69
CA ASP A 92 26.53 -11.13 -4.83
C ASP A 92 25.78 -11.25 -6.17
N GLY A 93 24.51 -11.61 -6.12
CA GLY A 93 23.65 -11.83 -7.28
C GLY A 93 23.97 -13.09 -8.06
N TYR A 94 24.85 -13.94 -7.58
CA TYR A 94 25.33 -15.09 -8.34
C TYR A 94 24.69 -16.40 -7.92
N THR A 95 24.41 -17.26 -8.92
CA THR A 95 24.09 -18.70 -8.75
C THR A 95 24.68 -19.48 -9.90
N TYR A 96 24.70 -20.81 -9.79
CA TYR A 96 25.16 -21.66 -10.88
C TYR A 96 24.44 -23.00 -10.88
N PHE A 97 24.41 -23.65 -12.06
CA PHE A 97 24.00 -25.04 -12.24
C PHE A 97 25.24 -25.92 -12.20
N ASP A 98 25.29 -26.89 -11.28
CA ASP A 98 26.30 -27.92 -11.27
C ASP A 98 25.79 -29.10 -12.11
N CYS A 99 26.08 -29.06 -13.42
CA CYS A 99 25.50 -29.94 -14.40
C CYS A 99 26.44 -31.12 -14.74
N ASP A 100 25.86 -32.30 -14.84
CA ASP A 100 26.52 -33.50 -15.34
C ASP A 100 25.89 -33.90 -16.69
N VAL A 101 25.83 -32.95 -17.62
CA VAL A 101 25.19 -33.12 -18.93
C VAL A 101 26.19 -33.12 -20.06
N PRO A 102 25.90 -33.79 -21.18
CA PRO A 102 26.74 -33.79 -22.35
C PRO A 102 26.92 -32.38 -22.92
N ILE A 103 28.16 -32.06 -23.24
CA ILE A 103 28.53 -30.82 -23.90
C ILE A 103 28.71 -31.06 -25.40
N ARG A 104 28.81 -29.98 -26.18
CA ARG A 104 29.08 -30.08 -27.63
C ARG A 104 30.46 -30.70 -27.84
N GLY A 105 30.51 -31.76 -28.64
CA GLY A 105 31.75 -32.39 -29.01
C GLY A 105 31.56 -33.60 -29.91
N GLU A 106 32.56 -33.97 -30.67
CA GLU A 106 32.57 -35.23 -31.38
C GLU A 106 32.97 -36.34 -30.39
N TYR A 107 32.01 -37.19 -30.04
CA TYR A 107 32.32 -38.39 -29.28
C TYR A 107 33.02 -39.41 -30.18
N TYR A 108 34.32 -39.52 -30.11
CA TYR A 108 35.11 -40.57 -30.74
C TYR A 108 34.88 -41.92 -30.03
N GLY A 109 33.63 -42.32 -29.90
CA GLY A 109 33.30 -43.73 -29.61
C GLY A 109 33.50 -44.51 -30.91
N ARG A 110 34.36 -45.49 -30.87
CA ARG A 110 34.68 -46.44 -31.94
C ARG A 110 33.63 -46.46 -33.03
N SER A 111 33.97 -45.92 -34.18
CA SER A 111 33.35 -45.92 -35.46
C SER A 111 32.60 -47.21 -35.78
N ILE A 112 31.35 -47.36 -35.42
CA ILE A 112 30.44 -48.39 -35.95
C ILE A 112 29.17 -47.77 -36.52
N ARG A 113 28.89 -46.47 -36.32
CA ARG A 113 27.77 -45.80 -36.97
C ARG A 113 28.24 -44.55 -37.65
N LYS A 114 28.04 -44.49 -38.96
CA LYS A 114 28.19 -43.27 -39.78
C LYS A 114 27.16 -42.20 -39.43
N ASP A 115 26.30 -42.48 -38.48
CA ASP A 115 25.16 -41.65 -38.05
C ASP A 115 25.30 -41.31 -36.55
N ALA A 116 26.52 -41.12 -36.02
CA ALA A 116 26.70 -40.67 -34.65
C ALA A 116 26.05 -39.28 -34.48
N THR A 117 24.92 -39.27 -33.79
CA THR A 117 24.23 -38.04 -33.43
C THR A 117 25.12 -37.21 -32.57
N THR A 118 25.62 -36.11 -33.09
CA THR A 118 26.46 -35.15 -32.35
C THR A 118 25.54 -34.33 -31.47
N ASN A 119 25.76 -34.34 -30.15
CA ASN A 119 25.04 -33.44 -29.29
C ASN A 119 25.39 -31.99 -29.63
N SER A 120 24.40 -31.13 -29.69
CA SER A 120 24.61 -29.71 -30.01
C SER A 120 25.32 -28.97 -28.87
N GLY A 121 25.13 -29.41 -27.64
CA GLY A 121 25.58 -28.71 -26.43
C GLY A 121 24.77 -27.46 -26.15
N ASN A 122 23.58 -27.33 -26.75
CA ASN A 122 22.74 -26.17 -26.60
C ASN A 122 21.72 -26.39 -25.48
N TYR A 123 21.62 -25.39 -24.64
CA TYR A 123 20.70 -25.36 -23.49
C TYR A 123 20.03 -24.01 -23.40
N ILE A 124 18.93 -23.96 -22.64
CA ILE A 124 18.14 -22.75 -22.42
C ILE A 124 18.00 -22.54 -20.93
N VAL A 125 18.40 -21.38 -20.42
CA VAL A 125 18.15 -20.96 -19.05
C VAL A 125 16.93 -20.05 -19.03
N LYS A 126 15.98 -20.34 -18.13
CA LYS A 126 14.82 -19.50 -17.88
C LYS A 126 14.73 -19.14 -16.41
N GLU A 127 14.30 -17.93 -16.10
CA GLU A 127 14.01 -17.56 -14.73
C GLU A 127 12.73 -18.29 -14.27
N LEU A 128 12.82 -19.03 -13.18
CA LEU A 128 11.69 -19.69 -12.54
C LEU A 128 11.00 -18.76 -11.52
N ARG A 129 11.80 -17.97 -10.81
CA ARG A 129 11.33 -17.05 -9.77
C ARG A 129 12.23 -15.84 -9.71
N ALA A 130 11.63 -14.65 -9.82
CA ALA A 130 12.33 -13.39 -9.62
C ALA A 130 12.62 -13.12 -8.13
N PRO A 131 13.58 -12.23 -7.81
CA PRO A 131 13.70 -11.64 -6.49
C PRO A 131 12.40 -10.94 -6.06
N LEU A 132 12.19 -10.83 -4.75
CA LEU A 132 11.04 -10.07 -4.22
C LEU A 132 11.09 -8.60 -4.68
N GLY A 133 9.95 -8.06 -5.09
CA GLY A 133 9.85 -6.70 -5.61
C GLY A 133 10.26 -6.54 -7.08
N TYR A 134 10.38 -7.64 -7.83
CA TYR A 134 10.72 -7.63 -9.25
C TYR A 134 9.74 -8.47 -10.07
N TYR A 135 9.60 -8.12 -11.35
CA TYR A 135 8.90 -8.94 -12.35
C TYR A 135 9.80 -10.11 -12.77
N VAL A 136 9.20 -11.28 -13.05
CA VAL A 136 9.91 -12.39 -13.68
C VAL A 136 10.32 -11.99 -15.10
N ASN A 137 11.56 -12.31 -15.48
CA ASN A 137 12.03 -12.13 -16.85
C ASN A 137 11.78 -13.41 -17.66
N GLU A 138 10.83 -13.35 -18.59
CA GLU A 138 10.45 -14.49 -19.46
C GLU A 138 11.41 -14.71 -20.63
N GLU A 139 12.37 -13.81 -20.87
CA GLU A 139 13.34 -13.95 -21.97
C GLU A 139 14.30 -15.12 -21.71
N PRO A 140 14.32 -16.16 -22.57
CA PRO A 140 15.21 -17.27 -22.39
C PRO A 140 16.67 -16.86 -22.73
N MET A 141 17.61 -17.35 -21.94
CA MET A 141 19.04 -17.20 -22.21
C MET A 141 19.54 -18.48 -22.89
N GLU A 142 20.05 -18.35 -24.11
CA GLU A 142 20.68 -19.45 -24.83
C GLU A 142 22.11 -19.68 -24.36
N VAL A 143 22.45 -20.94 -24.10
CA VAL A 143 23.78 -21.36 -23.62
C VAL A 143 24.25 -22.51 -24.47
N THR A 144 25.51 -22.42 -24.94
CA THR A 144 26.14 -23.50 -25.72
C THR A 144 27.40 -23.98 -25.03
N PHE A 145 27.43 -25.23 -24.64
CA PHE A 145 28.64 -25.85 -24.10
C PHE A 145 29.50 -26.39 -25.25
N THR A 146 30.75 -25.97 -25.28
CA THR A 146 31.76 -26.50 -26.21
C THR A 146 32.98 -26.99 -25.43
N TYR A 147 33.40 -28.22 -25.69
CA TYR A 147 34.58 -28.81 -25.06
C TYR A 147 35.80 -28.50 -25.90
N ASP A 148 36.76 -27.79 -25.32
CA ASP A 148 38.07 -27.47 -25.91
C ASP A 148 39.27 -27.96 -25.05
N GLY A 149 39.00 -29.03 -24.29
CA GLY A 149 40.04 -29.68 -23.45
C GLY A 149 40.15 -29.08 -22.05
N GLN A 150 39.25 -28.23 -21.60
CA GLN A 150 39.21 -27.70 -20.24
C GLN A 150 38.65 -28.73 -19.24
N ALA A 151 39.13 -28.68 -18.01
CA ALA A 151 38.71 -29.62 -16.95
C ALA A 151 37.30 -29.30 -16.38
N VAL A 152 36.94 -28.01 -16.34
CA VAL A 152 35.63 -27.54 -15.93
C VAL A 152 35.23 -26.42 -16.86
N MET A 153 33.98 -26.46 -17.34
CA MET A 153 33.39 -25.36 -18.12
C MET A 153 32.50 -24.51 -17.23
N VAL A 154 32.74 -23.22 -17.22
CA VAL A 154 31.89 -22.22 -16.59
C VAL A 154 31.48 -21.22 -17.65
N LEU A 155 30.18 -21.06 -17.82
CA LEU A 155 29.60 -20.05 -18.71
C LEU A 155 28.70 -19.14 -17.86
N ASP A 156 29.12 -17.89 -17.73
CA ASP A 156 28.37 -16.89 -16.94
C ASP A 156 27.48 -16.07 -17.86
N ASN A 157 26.23 -15.90 -17.45
CA ASN A 157 25.22 -15.11 -18.10
C ASN A 157 24.73 -14.02 -17.15
N THR A 158 24.15 -12.97 -17.70
CA THR A 158 23.52 -11.91 -16.90
C THR A 158 22.03 -11.84 -17.21
N CYS A 159 21.20 -11.95 -16.20
CA CYS A 159 19.77 -11.77 -16.27
C CYS A 159 19.37 -10.52 -15.49
N SER A 160 18.64 -9.59 -16.12
CA SER A 160 18.18 -8.36 -15.48
C SER A 160 16.67 -8.37 -15.27
N ASN A 161 16.19 -7.91 -14.10
CA ASN A 161 14.75 -7.75 -13.86
C ASN A 161 14.37 -6.30 -13.69
N LYS A 162 13.18 -5.98 -14.19
CA LYS A 162 12.51 -4.72 -13.94
C LYS A 162 11.92 -4.77 -12.52
N PRO A 163 12.12 -3.74 -11.66
CA PRO A 163 11.42 -3.66 -10.39
C PRO A 163 9.91 -3.53 -10.62
N THR A 164 9.11 -4.04 -9.69
CA THR A 164 7.67 -3.74 -9.67
C THR A 164 7.47 -2.24 -9.59
N GLU A 165 6.43 -1.72 -10.21
CA GLU A 165 6.14 -0.28 -10.18
C GLU A 165 4.64 -0.01 -10.12
N MET A 166 4.30 1.03 -9.38
CA MET A 166 2.98 1.62 -9.33
C MET A 166 3.09 3.12 -9.07
N TRP A 167 1.98 3.81 -9.14
CA TRP A 167 1.93 5.25 -8.92
C TRP A 167 1.01 5.58 -7.74
N VAL A 168 1.33 6.66 -7.03
CA VAL A 168 0.48 7.27 -6.01
C VAL A 168 0.25 8.71 -6.40
N SER A 169 -1.03 9.07 -6.57
CA SER A 169 -1.50 10.42 -6.86
C SER A 169 -2.15 10.98 -5.59
N LYS A 170 -1.70 12.15 -5.15
CA LYS A 170 -2.27 12.88 -4.03
C LYS A 170 -3.02 14.08 -4.56
N ARG A 171 -4.35 14.17 -4.34
CA ARG A 171 -5.20 15.16 -5.00
C ARG A 171 -6.05 15.97 -4.04
N ASP A 172 -6.37 17.19 -4.46
CA ASP A 172 -7.41 18.02 -3.86
C ASP A 172 -8.80 17.48 -4.27
N LEU A 173 -9.63 17.13 -3.29
CA LEU A 173 -10.98 16.60 -3.51
C LEU A 173 -11.90 17.59 -4.25
N THR A 174 -11.62 18.90 -4.19
CA THR A 174 -12.50 19.94 -4.75
C THR A 174 -12.32 20.16 -6.25
N ASN A 175 -11.09 19.97 -6.77
CA ASN A 175 -10.76 20.24 -8.18
C ASN A 175 -10.07 19.08 -8.90
N ASP A 176 -9.75 17.99 -8.17
CA ASP A 176 -9.07 16.78 -8.65
C ASP A 176 -7.65 17.03 -9.21
N GLU A 177 -7.01 18.15 -8.84
CA GLU A 177 -5.62 18.47 -9.19
C GLU A 177 -4.64 17.81 -8.20
N GLU A 178 -3.41 17.54 -8.65
CA GLU A 178 -2.35 17.05 -7.76
C GLU A 178 -2.10 18.05 -6.62
N LEU A 179 -1.95 17.53 -5.39
CA LEU A 179 -1.81 18.29 -4.17
C LEU A 179 -0.41 18.15 -3.60
N PRO A 180 0.47 19.14 -3.76
CA PRO A 180 1.81 19.12 -3.18
C PRO A 180 1.81 19.43 -1.68
N GLY A 181 2.84 18.93 -0.97
CA GLY A 181 3.15 19.28 0.42
C GLY A 181 2.63 18.31 1.48
N ALA A 182 1.85 17.30 1.13
CA ALA A 182 1.48 16.23 2.03
C ALA A 182 2.64 15.25 2.24
N THR A 183 2.82 14.73 3.45
CA THR A 183 3.80 13.66 3.74
C THR A 183 3.09 12.33 3.77
N LEU A 184 3.47 11.45 2.85
CA LEU A 184 2.89 10.13 2.65
C LEU A 184 3.89 9.03 3.01
N ALA A 185 3.37 7.88 3.45
CA ALA A 185 4.14 6.66 3.66
C ALA A 185 3.38 5.43 3.18
N ILE A 186 4.11 4.45 2.68
CA ILE A 186 3.63 3.08 2.50
C ILE A 186 4.17 2.24 3.64
N LYS A 187 3.28 1.49 4.28
CA LYS A 187 3.59 0.55 5.37
C LYS A 187 3.24 -0.87 4.95
N ASP A 188 4.05 -1.84 5.43
CA ASP A 188 3.74 -3.25 5.32
C ASP A 188 2.66 -3.69 6.32
N THR A 189 2.32 -4.99 6.32
CA THR A 189 1.32 -5.57 7.24
C THR A 189 1.74 -5.55 8.71
N ASP A 190 3.04 -5.48 8.98
CA ASP A 190 3.60 -5.38 10.33
C ASP A 190 3.65 -3.92 10.84
N GLY A 191 3.30 -2.95 9.97
CA GLY A 191 3.30 -1.52 10.25
C GLY A 191 4.65 -0.85 10.05
N ASN A 192 5.66 -1.56 9.52
CA ASN A 192 6.94 -0.95 9.19
C ASN A 192 6.81 -0.06 7.96
N THR A 193 7.53 1.06 7.98
CA THR A 193 7.57 1.97 6.84
C THR A 193 8.46 1.41 5.74
N VAL A 194 7.87 1.14 4.57
CA VAL A 194 8.59 0.69 3.36
C VAL A 194 9.21 1.89 2.66
N THR A 195 8.44 2.96 2.46
CA THR A 195 8.90 4.20 1.83
C THR A 195 8.11 5.41 2.36
N THR A 196 8.69 6.60 2.27
CA THR A 196 8.05 7.86 2.63
C THR A 196 8.52 8.96 1.68
N TRP A 197 7.62 9.90 1.35
CA TRP A 197 7.91 11.04 0.47
C TRP A 197 6.99 12.21 0.78
N VAL A 198 7.29 13.36 0.19
CA VAL A 198 6.40 14.52 0.16
C VAL A 198 5.76 14.58 -1.21
N SER A 199 4.43 14.77 -1.28
CA SER A 199 3.70 14.89 -2.55
C SER A 199 4.13 16.14 -3.32
N THR A 200 4.07 16.04 -4.64
CA THR A 200 4.39 17.11 -5.59
C THR A 200 3.19 17.38 -6.50
N ASP A 201 3.36 18.17 -7.52
CA ASP A 201 2.42 18.43 -8.60
C ASP A 201 2.34 17.31 -9.66
N GLU A 202 3.01 16.18 -9.38
CA GLU A 202 2.99 14.98 -10.22
C GLU A 202 2.81 13.72 -9.35
N PRO A 203 2.21 12.63 -9.87
CA PRO A 203 2.13 11.35 -9.19
C PRO A 203 3.51 10.80 -8.81
N HIS A 204 3.63 10.21 -7.65
CA HIS A 204 4.86 9.61 -7.14
C HIS A 204 5.00 8.16 -7.60
N ARG A 205 6.14 7.83 -8.24
CA ARG A 205 6.48 6.45 -8.63
C ARG A 205 6.98 5.65 -7.42
N VAL A 206 6.36 4.53 -7.15
CA VAL A 206 6.75 3.57 -6.11
C VAL A 206 7.25 2.30 -6.78
N THR A 207 8.41 1.80 -6.35
CA THR A 207 9.02 0.57 -6.90
C THR A 207 9.40 -0.41 -5.82
N GLY A 208 9.56 -1.69 -6.17
CA GLY A 208 10.09 -2.72 -5.29
C GLY A 208 9.08 -3.31 -4.30
N LEU A 209 7.79 -3.04 -4.45
CA LEU A 209 6.75 -3.69 -3.65
C LEU A 209 6.56 -5.15 -4.09
N HIS A 210 6.32 -6.05 -3.14
CA HIS A 210 6.17 -7.47 -3.41
C HIS A 210 4.76 -7.81 -3.91
N PHE A 211 4.66 -8.72 -4.84
CA PHE A 211 3.38 -9.24 -5.30
C PHE A 211 2.68 -10.07 -4.23
N GLY A 212 1.35 -9.95 -4.15
CA GLY A 212 0.50 -10.71 -3.24
C GLY A 212 0.50 -10.21 -1.80
N GLU A 213 1.43 -9.35 -1.41
CA GLU A 213 1.45 -8.70 -0.10
C GLU A 213 0.51 -7.50 -0.06
N SER A 214 -0.01 -7.22 1.12
CA SER A 214 -0.86 -6.05 1.36
C SER A 214 -0.05 -4.92 1.97
N TYR A 215 -0.33 -3.72 1.52
CA TYR A 215 0.30 -2.48 1.98
C TYR A 215 -0.76 -1.47 2.39
N THR A 216 -0.37 -0.53 3.24
CA THR A 216 -1.21 0.59 3.64
C THR A 216 -0.55 1.90 3.24
N LEU A 217 -1.21 2.66 2.35
CA LEU A 217 -0.88 4.05 2.10
C LEU A 217 -1.45 4.89 3.24
N THR A 218 -0.60 5.63 3.93
CA THR A 218 -0.94 6.46 5.09
C THR A 218 -0.45 7.89 4.84
N GLU A 219 -1.28 8.85 5.11
CA GLU A 219 -0.87 10.24 5.20
C GLU A 219 -0.38 10.52 6.62
N ILE A 220 0.89 10.92 6.74
CA ILE A 220 1.52 11.27 8.03
C ILE A 220 1.22 12.71 8.40
N ARG A 221 1.22 13.59 7.40
CA ARG A 221 0.93 15.02 7.52
C ARG A 221 0.21 15.49 6.27
N ALA A 222 -0.94 16.14 6.46
CA ALA A 222 -1.68 16.77 5.37
C ALA A 222 -0.93 18.00 4.82
N ALA A 223 -1.23 18.35 3.60
CA ALA A 223 -0.83 19.65 3.04
C ALA A 223 -1.46 20.80 3.84
N ASP A 224 -0.82 21.96 3.83
CA ASP A 224 -1.31 23.14 4.57
C ASP A 224 -2.69 23.57 4.05
N GLY A 225 -3.67 23.64 4.95
CA GLY A 225 -5.06 23.96 4.61
C GLY A 225 -5.93 22.75 4.25
N TYR A 226 -5.45 21.55 4.45
CA TYR A 226 -6.17 20.33 4.12
C TYR A 226 -6.35 19.41 5.33
N ALA A 227 -7.33 18.53 5.23
CA ALA A 227 -7.61 17.48 6.20
C ALA A 227 -6.75 16.25 5.92
N LEU A 228 -6.42 15.50 6.98
CA LEU A 228 -5.80 14.18 6.81
C LEU A 228 -6.76 13.21 6.13
N ALA A 229 -6.29 12.54 5.09
CA ALA A 229 -7.03 11.47 4.43
C ALA A 229 -7.06 10.18 5.24
N ASP A 230 -8.07 9.36 4.99
CA ASP A 230 -8.13 7.99 5.48
C ASP A 230 -7.06 7.11 4.83
N ASN A 231 -6.57 6.12 5.58
CA ASN A 231 -5.64 5.15 5.06
C ASN A 231 -6.25 4.30 3.94
N ILE A 232 -5.45 3.99 2.91
CA ILE A 232 -5.85 3.12 1.80
C ILE A 232 -5.02 1.83 1.85
N MET A 233 -5.69 0.69 2.06
CA MET A 233 -5.04 -0.62 1.95
C MET A 233 -5.09 -1.10 0.50
N PHE A 234 -3.95 -1.53 -0.03
CA PHE A 234 -3.80 -1.99 -1.42
C PHE A 234 -2.84 -3.17 -1.53
N ARG A 235 -2.85 -3.85 -2.67
CA ARG A 235 -1.91 -4.92 -3.02
C ARG A 235 -1.65 -4.94 -4.52
N LEU A 236 -0.48 -5.47 -4.91
CA LEU A 236 -0.09 -5.67 -6.29
C LEU A 236 -0.23 -7.14 -6.68
N ILE A 237 -0.67 -7.39 -7.91
CA ILE A 237 -0.69 -8.72 -8.52
C ILE A 237 -0.05 -8.62 -9.89
N GLN A 238 0.90 -9.52 -10.21
CA GLN A 238 1.51 -9.58 -11.53
C GLN A 238 0.46 -10.01 -12.56
N LYS A 239 0.39 -9.29 -13.68
CA LYS A 239 -0.44 -9.68 -14.81
C LYS A 239 0.13 -10.91 -15.51
N SER A 240 -0.75 -11.68 -16.12
CA SER A 240 -0.37 -12.78 -17.00
C SER A 240 -1.07 -12.62 -18.34
N ASP A 241 -0.43 -13.12 -19.40
CA ASP A 241 -1.05 -13.25 -20.71
C ASP A 241 -2.15 -14.31 -20.73
N ARG A 242 -2.76 -14.56 -21.91
CA ARG A 242 -3.85 -15.55 -22.08
C ARG A 242 -3.38 -17.00 -21.86
N ASP A 243 -2.10 -17.25 -22.00
CA ASP A 243 -1.48 -18.57 -21.86
C ASP A 243 -0.95 -18.77 -20.43
N GLY A 244 -1.07 -17.76 -19.57
CA GLY A 244 -0.65 -17.78 -18.17
C GLY A 244 0.79 -17.37 -17.93
N ASN A 245 1.51 -16.88 -18.95
CA ASN A 245 2.87 -16.37 -18.77
C ASN A 245 2.84 -15.01 -18.07
N PRO A 246 3.72 -14.75 -17.09
CA PRO A 246 3.77 -13.49 -16.37
C PRO A 246 4.23 -12.35 -17.30
N LEU A 247 3.59 -11.19 -17.15
CA LEU A 247 3.95 -9.96 -17.88
C LEU A 247 4.72 -9.01 -16.95
N GLU A 248 5.54 -8.13 -17.52
CA GLU A 248 6.20 -7.04 -16.78
C GLU A 248 5.25 -5.88 -16.50
N GLU A 249 4.03 -6.20 -16.08
CA GLU A 249 2.96 -5.30 -15.70
C GLU A 249 2.28 -5.81 -14.43
N CYS A 250 1.72 -4.89 -13.64
CA CYS A 250 0.93 -5.27 -12.47
C CYS A 250 -0.49 -4.70 -12.53
N GLU A 251 -1.37 -5.36 -11.79
CA GLU A 251 -2.66 -4.87 -11.38
C GLU A 251 -2.59 -4.43 -9.94
N VAL A 252 -3.19 -3.29 -9.61
CA VAL A 252 -3.30 -2.79 -8.24
C VAL A 252 -4.74 -2.93 -7.78
N TYR A 253 -4.91 -3.57 -6.64
CA TYR A 253 -6.21 -3.72 -5.98
C TYR A 253 -6.21 -2.94 -4.68
N TYR A 254 -7.31 -2.24 -4.39
CA TYR A 254 -7.51 -1.59 -3.10
C TYR A 254 -8.67 -2.21 -2.33
N LEU A 255 -8.56 -2.17 -1.01
CA LEU A 255 -9.54 -2.76 -0.11
C LEU A 255 -10.69 -1.78 0.16
N THR A 256 -11.92 -2.22 -0.08
CA THR A 256 -13.12 -1.48 0.30
C THR A 256 -13.93 -2.29 1.29
N THR A 257 -14.46 -1.63 2.30
CA THR A 257 -15.39 -2.26 3.24
C THR A 257 -16.82 -1.97 2.82
N LYS A 258 -17.58 -3.03 2.56
CA LYS A 258 -19.02 -2.92 2.29
C LYS A 258 -19.82 -3.21 3.54
N ASN A 259 -20.77 -2.33 3.86
CA ASN A 259 -21.71 -2.50 4.96
C ASN A 259 -23.13 -2.70 4.41
N ILE A 260 -23.77 -3.84 4.66
CA ILE A 260 -25.18 -4.06 4.35
C ILE A 260 -25.87 -4.55 5.61
N LEU A 261 -26.77 -3.73 6.17
CA LEU A 261 -27.48 -3.97 7.42
C LEU A 261 -26.51 -4.20 8.60
N PHE A 262 -26.34 -5.46 9.05
CA PHE A 262 -25.47 -5.84 10.15
C PHE A 262 -24.22 -6.61 9.70
N TRP A 263 -24.01 -6.76 8.39
CA TRP A 263 -22.90 -7.48 7.80
C TRP A 263 -21.87 -6.52 7.24
N LYS A 264 -20.63 -6.73 7.64
CA LYS A 264 -19.46 -5.99 7.17
C LYS A 264 -18.53 -7.00 6.48
N TRP A 265 -18.14 -6.74 5.23
CA TRP A 265 -17.15 -7.55 4.54
C TRP A 265 -16.24 -6.69 3.69
N ASP A 266 -15.03 -7.15 3.59
CA ASP A 266 -13.99 -6.52 2.79
C ASP A 266 -14.04 -7.04 1.35
N ASP A 267 -13.88 -6.15 0.39
CA ASP A 267 -13.90 -6.45 -1.03
C ASP A 267 -12.75 -5.75 -1.73
N TRP A 268 -11.96 -6.53 -2.47
CA TRP A 268 -10.84 -6.00 -3.24
C TRP A 268 -11.33 -5.52 -4.60
N LYS A 269 -11.05 -4.26 -4.93
CA LYS A 269 -11.39 -3.66 -6.22
C LYS A 269 -10.14 -3.37 -7.02
N LEU A 270 -10.17 -3.78 -8.29
CA LEU A 270 -9.15 -3.43 -9.26
C LEU A 270 -9.18 -1.93 -9.56
N LEU A 271 -8.02 -1.31 -9.62
CA LEU A 271 -7.83 0.03 -10.18
C LEU A 271 -7.61 -0.07 -11.70
N ASP A 272 -8.17 0.89 -12.45
CA ASP A 272 -8.13 0.88 -13.92
C ASP A 272 -6.71 1.05 -14.46
N ASP A 273 -5.88 1.80 -13.75
CA ASP A 273 -4.44 1.92 -13.94
C ASP A 273 -3.70 1.56 -12.65
N ALA A 274 -2.41 1.35 -12.68
CA ALA A 274 -1.61 1.01 -11.50
C ALA A 274 -1.38 2.23 -10.59
N THR A 275 -2.41 3.09 -10.38
CA THR A 275 -2.34 4.33 -9.61
C THR A 275 -3.32 4.30 -8.44
N VAL A 276 -2.81 4.43 -7.23
CA VAL A 276 -3.61 4.66 -6.02
C VAL A 276 -3.81 6.16 -5.84
N ILE A 277 -5.07 6.61 -5.83
CA ILE A 277 -5.42 8.02 -5.65
C ILE A 277 -5.86 8.23 -4.20
N MET A 278 -5.21 9.17 -3.49
CA MET A 278 -5.59 9.65 -2.17
C MET A 278 -6.00 11.11 -2.28
N GLN A 279 -7.20 11.44 -1.81
CA GLN A 279 -7.78 12.77 -1.92
C GLN A 279 -7.96 13.40 -0.55
N ASP A 280 -7.65 14.70 -0.43
CA ASP A 280 -7.90 15.49 0.78
C ASP A 280 -9.04 16.49 0.56
N ASP A 281 -9.90 16.60 1.57
CA ASP A 281 -10.83 17.74 1.69
C ASP A 281 -10.10 18.93 2.32
N ILE A 282 -10.61 20.12 2.07
CA ILE A 282 -10.08 21.36 2.67
C ILE A 282 -10.51 21.48 4.13
N THR A 283 -9.70 22.13 4.96
CA THR A 283 -10.15 22.57 6.29
C THR A 283 -11.18 23.70 6.17
N LYS A 284 -12.19 23.71 7.05
CA LYS A 284 -13.29 24.67 7.03
C LYS A 284 -13.53 25.22 8.44
N VAL A 285 -13.39 26.52 8.60
CA VAL A 285 -13.63 27.21 9.88
C VAL A 285 -14.77 28.20 9.72
N GLN A 286 -15.77 28.08 10.59
CA GLN A 286 -16.93 28.98 10.66
C GLN A 286 -16.77 29.90 11.89
N ILE A 287 -16.72 31.19 11.69
CA ILE A 287 -16.64 32.19 12.76
C ILE A 287 -18.00 32.87 12.91
N SER A 288 -18.61 32.73 14.09
CA SER A 288 -19.87 33.44 14.44
C SER A 288 -19.58 34.56 15.41
N LYS A 289 -20.02 35.76 15.09
CA LYS A 289 -20.02 36.92 16.00
C LYS A 289 -21.44 37.14 16.48
N LYS A 290 -21.74 36.99 17.79
CA LYS A 290 -23.11 36.98 18.33
C LYS A 290 -23.32 37.96 19.46
N ASP A 291 -24.55 38.48 19.55
CA ASP A 291 -25.05 39.18 20.76
C ASP A 291 -25.13 38.16 21.92
N LEU A 292 -24.54 38.51 23.06
CA LEU A 292 -24.49 37.63 24.23
C LEU A 292 -25.90 37.29 24.76
N THR A 293 -26.87 38.19 24.61
CA THR A 293 -28.23 38.08 25.13
C THR A 293 -29.17 37.37 24.14
N THR A 294 -29.24 37.86 22.89
CA THR A 294 -30.19 37.36 21.89
C THR A 294 -29.69 36.09 21.20
N LYS A 295 -28.36 35.87 21.18
CA LYS A 295 -27.67 34.77 20.47
C LYS A 295 -27.73 34.87 18.94
N GLU A 296 -28.24 35.97 18.42
CA GLU A 296 -28.27 36.26 16.99
C GLU A 296 -26.90 36.74 16.49
N GLU A 297 -26.66 36.60 15.18
CA GLU A 297 -25.45 37.14 14.58
C GLU A 297 -25.41 38.66 14.74
N LEU A 298 -24.25 39.20 15.06
CA LEU A 298 -24.05 40.60 15.39
C LEU A 298 -23.18 41.27 14.31
N PRO A 299 -23.77 42.06 13.41
CA PRO A 299 -23.03 42.74 12.35
C PRO A 299 -22.26 43.97 12.87
N GLY A 300 -21.18 44.33 12.15
CA GLY A 300 -20.45 45.59 12.34
C GLY A 300 -19.24 45.53 13.26
N ALA A 301 -18.87 44.32 13.77
CA ALA A 301 -17.62 44.14 14.45
C ALA A 301 -16.46 43.98 13.46
N GLU A 302 -15.33 44.63 13.68
CA GLU A 302 -14.10 44.35 12.96
C GLU A 302 -13.30 43.25 13.67
N LEU A 303 -13.11 42.12 12.96
CA LEU A 303 -12.46 40.92 13.48
C LEU A 303 -11.19 40.59 12.71
N VAL A 304 -10.21 40.02 13.40
CA VAL A 304 -8.96 39.59 12.81
C VAL A 304 -8.56 38.21 13.39
N ILE A 305 -8.12 37.30 12.51
CA ILE A 305 -7.47 36.05 12.91
C ILE A 305 -5.97 36.21 12.73
N LYS A 306 -5.21 35.81 13.74
CA LYS A 306 -3.73 35.76 13.71
C LYS A 306 -3.24 34.36 14.03
N ASP A 307 -2.14 33.95 13.38
CA ASP A 307 -1.45 32.74 13.75
C ASP A 307 -0.62 32.91 15.05
N LYS A 308 0.01 31.82 15.50
CA LYS A 308 0.87 31.81 16.71
C LYS A 308 2.05 32.76 16.64
N ASP A 309 2.49 33.21 15.46
CA ASP A 309 3.59 34.13 15.22
C ASP A 309 3.10 35.59 15.12
N GLY A 310 1.78 35.80 15.29
CA GLY A 310 1.11 37.10 15.23
C GLY A 310 0.86 37.62 13.80
N LYS A 311 1.10 36.80 12.78
CA LYS A 311 0.81 37.14 11.40
C LYS A 311 -0.71 37.12 11.19
N GLU A 312 -1.23 38.16 10.56
CA GLU A 312 -2.63 38.25 10.18
C GLU A 312 -2.95 37.26 9.06
N ILE A 313 -3.95 36.40 9.30
CA ILE A 313 -4.44 35.40 8.36
C ILE A 313 -5.66 35.90 7.62
N ASP A 314 -6.61 36.51 8.35
CA ASP A 314 -7.84 37.05 7.79
C ASP A 314 -8.34 38.24 8.60
N ARG A 315 -9.07 39.17 7.94
CA ARG A 315 -9.66 40.37 8.53
C ARG A 315 -10.97 40.71 7.82
N TRP A 316 -12.04 40.89 8.59
CA TRP A 316 -13.36 41.21 8.02
C TRP A 316 -14.22 42.02 8.98
N ILE A 317 -15.38 42.49 8.47
CA ILE A 317 -16.44 43.08 9.25
C ILE A 317 -17.57 42.06 9.38
N SER A 318 -18.01 41.76 10.61
CA SER A 318 -19.08 40.81 10.86
C SER A 318 -20.39 41.22 10.19
N THR A 319 -21.20 40.26 9.77
CA THR A 319 -22.49 40.43 9.11
C THR A 319 -23.58 39.71 9.90
N ASN A 320 -24.81 39.61 9.32
CA ASN A 320 -25.91 38.81 9.87
C ASN A 320 -25.73 37.29 9.65
N GLU A 321 -24.61 36.88 9.05
CA GLU A 321 -24.28 35.50 8.78
C GLU A 321 -22.85 35.19 9.29
N PRO A 322 -22.57 33.91 9.65
CA PRO A 322 -21.22 33.51 10.01
C PRO A 322 -20.21 33.76 8.88
N HIS A 323 -19.00 34.07 9.23
CA HIS A 323 -17.87 34.18 8.29
C HIS A 323 -17.18 32.82 8.14
N TYR A 324 -16.86 32.42 6.90
CA TYR A 324 -16.20 31.15 6.58
C TYR A 324 -14.76 31.40 6.12
N VAL A 325 -13.83 30.67 6.71
CA VAL A 325 -12.44 30.64 6.28
C VAL A 325 -12.09 29.22 5.85
N GLU A 326 -11.70 29.06 4.59
CA GLU A 326 -11.31 27.80 4.00
C GLU A 326 -9.80 27.71 3.86
N LYS A 327 -9.28 26.46 3.82
CA LYS A 327 -7.85 26.18 3.64
C LYS A 327 -6.97 26.82 4.71
N MET A 328 -7.45 26.92 5.95
CA MET A 328 -6.58 27.28 7.08
C MET A 328 -5.66 26.11 7.43
N PRO A 329 -4.33 26.32 7.50
CA PRO A 329 -3.44 25.28 7.98
C PRO A 329 -3.81 24.80 9.39
N ALA A 330 -3.63 23.52 9.68
CA ALA A 330 -3.82 23.00 11.03
C ALA A 330 -2.84 23.67 12.00
N GLY A 331 -3.34 24.17 13.14
CA GLY A 331 -2.52 24.89 14.10
C GLY A 331 -3.32 25.78 15.02
N ASP A 332 -2.61 26.55 15.85
CA ASP A 332 -3.20 27.46 16.84
C ASP A 332 -3.30 28.89 16.32
N TYR A 333 -4.44 29.51 16.60
CA TYR A 333 -4.81 30.84 16.13
C TYR A 333 -5.51 31.63 17.22
N THR A 334 -5.47 32.95 17.10
CA THR A 334 -6.16 33.87 17.99
C THR A 334 -7.16 34.70 17.17
N LEU A 335 -8.44 34.67 17.53
CA LEU A 335 -9.48 35.55 17.03
C LEU A 335 -9.55 36.76 17.93
N THR A 336 -9.37 37.98 17.38
CA THR A 336 -9.40 39.24 18.11
C THR A 336 -10.42 40.20 17.49
N GLU A 337 -11.20 40.84 18.34
CA GLU A 337 -12.06 41.94 17.94
C GLU A 337 -11.25 43.26 18.05
N ILE A 338 -11.16 43.96 16.93
CA ILE A 338 -10.50 45.28 16.85
C ILE A 338 -11.46 46.39 17.23
N THR A 339 -12.70 46.30 16.73
CA THR A 339 -13.74 47.32 16.96
C THR A 339 -15.07 46.60 17.16
N ALA A 340 -15.76 46.88 18.28
CA ALA A 340 -17.09 46.34 18.53
C ALA A 340 -18.16 47.17 17.78
N PRO A 341 -19.33 46.61 17.49
CA PRO A 341 -20.47 47.35 16.97
C PRO A 341 -20.95 48.41 17.96
N HIS A 342 -21.55 49.45 17.44
CA HIS A 342 -22.07 50.53 18.27
C HIS A 342 -23.01 50.03 19.38
N GLY A 343 -22.76 50.38 20.65
CA GLY A 343 -23.50 49.98 21.84
C GLY A 343 -23.08 48.62 22.42
N TYR A 344 -21.94 48.10 22.00
CA TYR A 344 -21.37 46.86 22.52
C TYR A 344 -19.95 47.08 23.03
N LYS A 345 -19.55 46.28 24.02
CA LYS A 345 -18.20 46.22 24.54
C LYS A 345 -17.35 45.30 23.69
N VAL A 346 -16.09 45.68 23.43
CA VAL A 346 -15.11 44.83 22.74
C VAL A 346 -14.97 43.50 23.51
N ALA A 347 -15.09 42.37 22.81
CA ALA A 347 -14.91 41.07 23.40
C ALA A 347 -13.42 40.76 23.68
N GLU A 348 -13.19 39.86 24.64
CA GLU A 348 -11.86 39.29 24.82
C GLU A 348 -11.46 38.40 23.63
N SER A 349 -10.17 38.37 23.31
CA SER A 349 -9.65 37.49 22.27
C SER A 349 -9.88 36.02 22.61
N ILE A 350 -10.09 35.18 21.59
CA ILE A 350 -10.33 33.75 21.71
C ILE A 350 -9.19 33.01 21.02
N ASP A 351 -8.47 32.16 21.77
CA ASP A 351 -7.55 31.22 21.18
C ASP A 351 -8.32 29.97 20.73
N PHE A 352 -8.03 29.50 19.52
CA PHE A 352 -8.64 28.28 18.96
C PHE A 352 -7.64 27.51 18.12
N THR A 353 -7.87 26.21 17.99
CA THR A 353 -7.02 25.31 17.19
C THR A 353 -7.79 24.81 15.98
N VAL A 354 -7.20 24.94 14.79
CA VAL A 354 -7.69 24.32 13.56
C VAL A 354 -7.14 22.91 13.49
N LEU A 355 -8.03 21.92 13.46
CA LEU A 355 -7.68 20.50 13.31
C LEU A 355 -7.64 20.13 11.81
N PRO A 356 -6.80 19.16 11.41
CA PRO A 356 -6.74 18.68 10.01
C PRO A 356 -7.92 17.75 9.70
N THR A 357 -9.13 18.33 9.65
CA THR A 357 -10.39 17.64 9.35
C THR A 357 -11.21 18.43 8.34
N GLY A 358 -11.92 17.72 7.45
CA GLY A 358 -12.84 18.32 6.48
C GLY A 358 -14.18 18.78 7.09
N GLU A 359 -14.41 18.48 8.37
CA GLU A 359 -15.61 18.95 9.07
C GLU A 359 -15.53 20.44 9.37
N ILE A 360 -16.72 21.11 9.40
CA ILE A 360 -16.80 22.54 9.74
C ILE A 360 -16.51 22.72 11.22
N GLN A 361 -15.42 23.43 11.53
CA GLN A 361 -15.03 23.77 12.89
C GLN A 361 -15.58 25.16 13.23
N THR A 362 -16.34 25.28 14.32
CA THR A 362 -17.06 26.53 14.66
C THR A 362 -16.40 27.24 15.83
N VAL A 363 -16.11 28.54 15.66
CA VAL A 363 -15.65 29.45 16.70
C VAL A 363 -16.73 30.53 16.91
N VAL A 364 -17.09 30.80 18.17
CA VAL A 364 -18.17 31.75 18.50
C VAL A 364 -17.64 32.83 19.44
N MET A 365 -17.56 34.06 18.97
CA MET A 365 -17.28 35.25 19.78
C MET A 365 -18.59 35.98 20.15
N LYS A 366 -18.71 36.44 21.38
CA LYS A 366 -19.94 37.05 21.89
C LYS A 366 -19.66 38.40 22.51
N ASP A 367 -20.48 39.43 22.19
CA ASP A 367 -20.43 40.75 22.78
C ASP A 367 -21.54 41.00 23.76
N ALA A 368 -21.17 41.64 24.85
CA ALA A 368 -22.11 42.19 25.82
C ALA A 368 -22.47 43.65 25.41
N ARG A 369 -23.70 44.01 25.55
CA ARG A 369 -24.10 45.43 25.37
C ARG A 369 -23.42 46.32 26.39
N GLU A 370 -23.13 47.56 26.01
CA GLU A 370 -22.69 48.56 26.95
C GLU A 370 -23.78 48.81 28.00
N ASP A 371 -23.37 49.05 29.24
CA ASP A 371 -24.31 49.42 30.30
C ASP A 371 -24.90 50.81 29.97
N THR A 372 -26.19 50.84 29.72
CA THR A 372 -26.88 52.13 29.57
C THR A 372 -26.71 52.88 30.89
N PRO A 373 -26.13 54.12 30.92
CA PRO A 373 -26.00 54.85 32.16
C PRO A 373 -27.40 55.04 32.76
N THR A 374 -27.60 54.52 33.96
CA THR A 374 -28.83 54.75 34.71
C THR A 374 -29.01 56.26 34.81
N PRO A 375 -30.13 56.85 34.34
CA PRO A 375 -30.32 58.28 34.48
C PRO A 375 -30.21 58.63 35.95
N THR A 376 -29.26 59.56 36.27
CA THR A 376 -29.10 60.11 37.61
C THR A 376 -30.43 60.72 37.99
N PRO A 377 -31.04 60.41 39.14
CA PRO A 377 -32.28 61.06 39.56
C PRO A 377 -32.07 62.58 39.58
N ASP A 378 -32.87 63.32 38.84
CA ASP A 378 -32.89 64.77 38.82
C ASP A 378 -33.37 65.25 40.20
N ASN A 379 -32.43 65.77 41.00
CA ASN A 379 -32.67 66.39 42.28
C ASN A 379 -33.23 67.79 42.07
N THR A 380 -34.43 67.85 41.52
CA THR A 380 -35.20 69.12 41.56
C THR A 380 -35.88 69.20 42.93
N PRO A 381 -35.66 70.31 43.75
CA PRO A 381 -36.30 70.44 45.05
C PRO A 381 -37.79 70.68 44.91
N THR A 382 -38.59 69.78 45.52
CA THR A 382 -40.08 69.93 45.59
C THR A 382 -40.42 70.96 46.65
N PRO A 383 -41.40 71.87 46.39
CA PRO A 383 -41.88 72.78 47.41
C PRO A 383 -42.71 72.09 48.48
N ASP A 384 -42.47 72.54 49.72
CA ASP A 384 -43.12 72.20 50.99
C ASP A 384 -44.65 72.30 50.95
N HIS A 385 -45.37 71.22 51.28
CA HIS A 385 -46.83 71.28 51.68
C HIS A 385 -47.07 70.33 52.84
N THR A 386 -47.60 70.92 53.85
CA THR A 386 -48.13 70.54 55.17
C THR A 386 -48.99 69.29 55.21
N PRO A 387 -49.05 68.54 56.32
CA PRO A 387 -49.66 67.19 56.36
C PRO A 387 -51.18 67.26 56.67
N GLN A 388 -51.92 66.31 56.05
CA GLN A 388 -53.31 65.97 56.41
C GLN A 388 -53.45 64.51 56.79
N PRO A 389 -54.30 64.14 57.78
CA PRO A 389 -54.22 62.92 58.52
C PRO A 389 -54.76 61.66 57.83
N THR A 390 -54.27 60.57 58.19
CA THR A 390 -54.55 59.19 57.78
C THR A 390 -55.95 58.70 58.08
N PRO A 391 -56.47 57.71 57.34
CA PRO A 391 -57.24 56.64 57.97
C PRO A 391 -56.54 55.27 57.86
N ASN A 392 -56.62 54.61 58.96
CA ASN A 392 -56.19 53.29 59.33
C ASN A 392 -56.81 52.21 58.40
N THR A 393 -56.02 51.30 57.82
CA THR A 393 -56.45 50.02 57.29
C THR A 393 -55.44 48.91 57.52
N THR A 394 -55.98 47.82 58.00
CA THR A 394 -55.46 46.55 58.49
C THR A 394 -54.46 45.85 57.52
N PRO A 395 -53.44 45.14 58.03
CA PRO A 395 -52.47 44.43 57.14
C PRO A 395 -53.01 43.13 56.61
N ALA A 396 -52.76 42.88 55.32
CA ALA A 396 -53.01 41.58 54.64
C ALA A 396 -51.87 40.59 54.91
N PRO A 397 -52.14 39.29 54.90
CA PRO A 397 -51.21 38.26 55.31
C PRO A 397 -50.07 37.99 54.28
N THR A 398 -48.91 37.67 54.84
CA THR A 398 -47.66 37.29 54.15
C THR A 398 -47.83 35.98 53.39
N PRO A 399 -47.37 35.87 52.13
CA PRO A 399 -47.34 34.59 51.44
C PRO A 399 -46.18 33.69 51.92
N VAL A 400 -46.48 32.43 52.05
CA VAL A 400 -45.58 31.28 52.45
C VAL A 400 -44.60 31.03 51.30
N PRO A 401 -43.31 30.70 51.57
CA PRO A 401 -42.35 30.35 50.52
C PRO A 401 -42.67 28.99 49.87
N ALA A 402 -42.66 28.97 48.53
CA ALA A 402 -42.80 27.74 47.77
C ALA A 402 -41.54 26.86 47.85
N ALA A 403 -41.74 25.56 47.93
CA ALA A 403 -40.70 24.52 47.96
C ALA A 403 -39.88 24.46 46.69
N PRO A 404 -38.63 24.01 46.73
CA PRO A 404 -37.74 23.97 45.56
C PRO A 404 -38.20 22.91 44.54
N THR A 405 -38.39 23.32 43.32
CA THR A 405 -38.69 22.45 42.18
C THR A 405 -37.42 21.71 41.76
N ALA A 406 -37.53 20.39 41.62
CA ALA A 406 -36.45 19.52 41.17
C ALA A 406 -35.98 19.84 39.74
N THR A 407 -34.69 19.90 39.58
CA THR A 407 -34.00 20.05 38.26
C THR A 407 -34.25 18.83 37.39
N PRO A 408 -34.71 18.93 36.16
CA PRO A 408 -34.81 17.79 35.26
C PRO A 408 -33.41 17.38 34.75
N THR A 409 -33.11 16.08 34.85
CA THR A 409 -31.97 15.40 34.24
C THR A 409 -32.00 15.57 32.71
N PRO A 410 -30.86 15.83 32.01
CA PRO A 410 -30.86 15.91 30.58
C PRO A 410 -31.11 14.56 29.91
N LEU A 411 -32.15 14.51 29.09
CA LEU A 411 -32.45 13.36 28.24
C LEU A 411 -31.42 13.31 27.12
N LEU A 412 -30.72 12.17 26.98
CA LEU A 412 -29.88 11.90 25.83
C LEU A 412 -30.77 11.85 24.57
N THR A 413 -30.68 12.85 23.69
CA THR A 413 -31.32 12.81 22.39
C THR A 413 -30.46 12.02 21.41
N ILE A 414 -30.95 10.86 20.99
CA ILE A 414 -30.44 10.09 19.87
C ILE A 414 -30.77 10.86 18.59
N PRO A 415 -29.83 11.06 17.63
CA PRO A 415 -30.16 11.70 16.35
C PRO A 415 -31.13 10.80 15.57
N LYS A 416 -32.26 11.36 15.18
CA LYS A 416 -33.16 10.76 14.20
C LYS A 416 -32.54 10.90 12.82
N THR A 417 -31.99 9.82 12.28
CA THR A 417 -31.82 9.69 10.85
C THR A 417 -33.16 9.31 10.24
N GLY A 418 -33.80 10.26 9.60
CA GLY A 418 -34.99 10.00 8.81
C GLY A 418 -34.63 9.38 7.48
N ASP A 419 -34.89 8.11 7.30
CA ASP A 419 -35.09 7.50 5.99
C ASP A 419 -36.29 6.54 6.08
N ASN A 420 -37.38 6.95 5.42
CA ASN A 420 -38.64 6.21 5.27
C ASN A 420 -38.57 5.34 4.00
N SER A 421 -37.56 4.48 3.88
CA SER A 421 -37.59 3.40 2.89
C SER A 421 -38.35 2.19 3.48
N SER A 422 -39.39 1.78 2.78
CA SER A 422 -40.39 0.82 3.23
C SER A 422 -39.76 -0.53 3.62
N LEU A 423 -39.86 -0.88 4.88
CA LEU A 423 -39.44 -2.17 5.46
C LEU A 423 -39.96 -3.42 4.70
N GLY A 424 -41.10 -3.24 3.99
CA GLY A 424 -41.76 -4.28 3.19
C GLY A 424 -40.97 -4.70 1.94
N LEU A 425 -40.23 -3.79 1.30
CA LEU A 425 -39.45 -4.11 0.08
C LEU A 425 -38.15 -4.85 0.42
N LEU A 426 -37.54 -4.55 1.57
CA LEU A 426 -36.31 -5.26 2.02
C LEU A 426 -36.55 -6.70 2.43
N LEU A 427 -37.71 -7.01 3.02
CA LEU A 427 -38.08 -8.39 3.37
C LEU A 427 -38.37 -9.26 2.13
N ALA A 428 -38.86 -8.67 1.02
CA ALA A 428 -39.10 -9.38 -0.23
C ALA A 428 -37.77 -9.77 -0.93
N ILE A 429 -36.74 -8.92 -0.86
CA ILE A 429 -35.42 -9.18 -1.44
C ILE A 429 -34.67 -10.24 -0.63
N ALA A 430 -34.76 -10.23 0.70
CA ALA A 430 -34.15 -11.24 1.57
C ALA A 430 -34.77 -12.63 1.37
N GLY A 431 -36.07 -12.73 1.10
CA GLY A 431 -36.75 -13.99 0.80
C GLY A 431 -36.30 -14.65 -0.51
N ILE A 432 -36.01 -13.85 -1.53
CA ILE A 432 -35.56 -14.35 -2.85
C ILE A 432 -34.10 -14.86 -2.78
N SER A 433 -33.24 -14.22 -1.98
CA SER A 433 -31.83 -14.65 -1.83
C SER A 433 -31.67 -15.95 -1.06
N LEU A 434 -32.52 -16.22 -0.05
CA LEU A 434 -32.51 -17.48 0.70
C LEU A 434 -32.99 -18.66 -0.14
N ALA A 435 -33.96 -18.44 -1.04
CA ALA A 435 -34.42 -19.48 -1.97
C ALA A 435 -33.37 -19.81 -3.05
N GLY A 436 -32.60 -18.81 -3.52
CA GLY A 436 -31.48 -18.98 -4.44
C GLY A 436 -30.30 -19.76 -3.86
N LEU A 437 -29.98 -19.53 -2.59
CA LEU A 437 -28.90 -20.23 -1.88
C LEU A 437 -29.22 -21.70 -1.63
N ALA A 438 -30.49 -22.03 -1.30
CA ALA A 438 -30.93 -23.41 -1.10
C ALA A 438 -30.86 -24.25 -2.40
N VAL A 439 -31.11 -23.66 -3.56
CA VAL A 439 -31.00 -24.32 -4.87
C VAL A 439 -29.52 -24.54 -5.26
N LEU A 440 -28.62 -23.63 -4.93
CA LEU A 440 -27.18 -23.77 -5.20
C LEU A 440 -26.51 -24.84 -4.33
N VAL A 441 -26.87 -24.92 -3.04
CA VAL A 441 -26.33 -25.92 -2.12
C VAL A 441 -26.85 -27.33 -2.50
N HIS A 442 -28.10 -27.45 -2.96
CA HIS A 442 -28.64 -28.75 -3.38
C HIS A 442 -28.05 -29.27 -4.71
N LYS A 443 -27.55 -28.37 -5.57
CA LYS A 443 -26.89 -28.75 -6.84
C LYS A 443 -25.40 -29.09 -6.64
N SER A 444 -24.75 -28.57 -5.61
CA SER A 444 -23.36 -28.90 -5.26
C SER A 444 -23.20 -30.25 -4.55
N ALA A 445 -24.26 -30.75 -3.89
CA ALA A 445 -24.25 -32.03 -3.19
C ALA A 445 -24.52 -33.25 -4.08
N ARG A 446 -24.68 -33.08 -5.42
CA ARG A 446 -24.94 -34.16 -6.42
C ARG A 446 -23.86 -34.22 -7.52
N ARG A 447 -22.67 -33.71 -7.29
CA ARG A 447 -21.51 -33.96 -8.17
C ARG A 447 -20.36 -34.58 -7.42
#